data_591ed4f2e0be5bdd4d77fe7d49c89704
#
_entry.id   591ed4f2e0be5bdd4d77fe7d49c89704
#
_cell.length_a   1.000
_cell.length_b   1.000
_cell.length_c   1.000
_cell.angle_alpha   90.00
_cell.angle_beta   90.00
_cell.angle_gamma   90.00
#
_symmetry.space_group_name_H-M   'P 1'
#
loop_
_entity.id
_entity.type
_entity.pdbx_description
1 polymer ?
#
loop_
_entity_poly.entity_id
_entity_poly.type
_entity_poly.pdbx_seq_one_letter_code
_entity_poly.pdbx_strand_id
1 'polypeptide(L)'
;MRTYVRSLCFILCKAVEDLYPDGKIMLEHPVSKGYYCALQIGRETGLDDVSRIKQRMKEIVEANIPFHRFECHTTEVVELFRRKGMMDKVRLLETSGELYSYYYTLEDTIDYYYGSLLPSTGYIRKFDIVKYYDGLLLQVPNRQNPEILEEVVKQEKKLEVFKEHRRWNQILGVGTVGDFNVACNEGYATDLINVSEALQEKKISILLMRYTTEEKTVKE
;
A
#
# COMPACT_ATOMS: atom_id res chain seq x y z
N MET A 1 5.16 -10.01 -14.11
CA MET A 1 5.18 -8.70 -13.45
C MET A 1 4.45 -8.65 -12.10
N ARG A 2 3.18 -9.08 -11.97
CA ARG A 2 2.46 -9.04 -10.68
C ARG A 2 3.17 -9.79 -9.54
N THR A 3 3.66 -11.00 -9.80
CA THR A 3 4.44 -11.80 -8.84
C THR A 3 5.71 -11.08 -8.39
N TYR A 4 6.43 -10.48 -9.33
CA TYR A 4 7.63 -9.69 -9.06
C TYR A 4 7.32 -8.52 -8.11
N VAL A 5 6.29 -7.74 -8.42
CA VAL A 5 5.90 -6.58 -7.61
C VAL A 5 5.50 -7.01 -6.19
N ARG A 6 4.69 -8.08 -6.03
CA ARG A 6 4.32 -8.57 -4.69
C ARG A 6 5.55 -8.99 -3.87
N SER A 7 6.47 -9.74 -4.49
CA SER A 7 7.71 -10.15 -3.82
C SER A 7 8.57 -8.96 -3.43
N LEU A 8 8.68 -7.96 -4.31
CA LEU A 8 9.40 -6.72 -4.02
C LEU A 8 8.75 -5.93 -2.88
N CYS A 9 7.41 -5.88 -2.84
CA CYS A 9 6.67 -5.26 -1.72
C CYS A 9 6.95 -5.98 -0.40
N PHE A 10 7.03 -7.31 -0.41
CA PHE A 10 7.34 -8.07 0.80
C PHE A 10 8.77 -7.81 1.29
N ILE A 11 9.74 -7.72 0.37
CA ILE A 11 11.11 -7.32 0.69
C ILE A 11 11.15 -5.90 1.31
N LEU A 12 10.35 -4.98 0.79
CA LEU A 12 10.24 -3.64 1.36
C LEU A 12 9.63 -3.68 2.78
N CYS A 13 8.57 -4.45 3.01
CA CYS A 13 8.00 -4.63 4.34
C CYS A 13 9.02 -5.21 5.33
N LYS A 14 9.74 -6.27 4.92
CA LYS A 14 10.83 -6.87 5.72
C LYS A 14 11.92 -5.85 6.05
N ALA A 15 12.39 -5.10 5.06
CA ALA A 15 13.44 -4.09 5.27
C ALA A 15 13.01 -2.99 6.24
N VAL A 16 11.73 -2.59 6.22
CA VAL A 16 11.20 -1.62 7.16
C VAL A 16 11.07 -2.22 8.55
N GLU A 17 10.57 -3.44 8.69
CA GLU A 17 10.45 -4.14 9.97
C GLU A 17 11.82 -4.32 10.64
N ASP A 18 12.86 -4.69 9.88
CA ASP A 18 14.23 -4.84 10.37
C ASP A 18 14.85 -3.54 10.89
N LEU A 19 14.57 -2.42 10.23
CA LEU A 19 15.16 -1.12 10.56
C LEU A 19 14.36 -0.31 11.58
N TYR A 20 13.04 -0.54 11.61
CA TYR A 20 12.07 0.21 12.40
C TYR A 20 11.03 -0.76 12.98
N PRO A 21 11.31 -1.44 14.10
CA PRO A 21 10.40 -2.45 14.68
C PRO A 21 8.99 -1.93 14.98
N ASP A 22 8.86 -0.65 15.34
CA ASP A 22 7.56 0.01 15.55
C ASP A 22 7.04 0.74 14.30
N GLY A 23 7.82 0.70 13.21
CA GLY A 23 7.50 1.36 11.95
C GLY A 23 6.48 0.56 11.15
N LYS A 24 5.65 1.30 10.39
CA LYS A 24 4.70 0.70 9.45
C LYS A 24 4.89 1.30 8.07
N ILE A 25 4.84 0.45 7.06
CA ILE A 25 4.81 0.90 5.67
C ILE A 25 3.49 0.47 5.03
N MET A 26 2.85 1.38 4.36
CA MET A 26 1.61 1.13 3.64
C MET A 26 1.83 1.40 2.16
N LEU A 27 1.66 0.36 1.34
CA LEU A 27 1.64 0.50 -0.11
C LEU A 27 0.26 1.02 -0.51
N GLU A 28 0.21 2.20 -1.10
CA GLU A 28 -1.07 2.87 -1.33
C GLU A 28 -1.52 2.75 -2.80
N HIS A 29 -0.93 3.52 -3.69
CA HIS A 29 -1.45 3.64 -5.05
C HIS A 29 -0.33 3.76 -6.08
N PRO A 30 -0.58 3.37 -7.32
CA PRO A 30 0.39 3.54 -8.40
C PRO A 30 0.51 5.01 -8.79
N VAL A 31 1.73 5.52 -8.78
CA VAL A 31 2.09 6.87 -9.22
C VAL A 31 3.44 6.81 -9.93
N SER A 32 3.66 7.65 -10.92
CA SER A 32 4.94 7.72 -11.65
C SER A 32 5.45 6.34 -12.11
N LYS A 33 4.54 5.46 -12.55
CA LYS A 33 4.81 4.07 -12.97
C LYS A 33 5.49 3.19 -11.89
N GLY A 34 5.47 3.64 -10.63
CA GLY A 34 5.86 2.92 -9.43
C GLY A 34 4.71 2.87 -8.42
N TYR A 35 5.02 2.67 -7.14
CA TYR A 35 4.06 2.60 -6.06
C TYR A 35 4.43 3.60 -4.97
N TYR A 36 3.50 4.49 -4.65
CA TYR A 36 3.65 5.37 -3.49
C TYR A 36 3.46 4.55 -2.21
N CYS A 37 4.39 4.74 -1.28
CA CYS A 37 4.40 4.05 0.00
C CYS A 37 4.48 5.10 1.12
N ALA A 38 3.52 5.05 2.04
CA ALA A 38 3.53 5.88 3.23
C ALA A 38 4.30 5.17 4.34
N LEU A 39 5.40 5.74 4.79
CA LEU A 39 6.21 5.26 5.89
C LEU A 39 5.84 5.97 7.18
N GLN A 40 5.48 5.23 8.22
CA GLN A 40 5.11 5.73 9.53
C GLN A 40 6.15 5.25 10.56
N ILE A 41 7.06 6.13 10.93
CA ILE A 41 8.15 5.87 11.89
C ILE A 41 8.16 6.87 13.06
N GLY A 42 7.01 7.50 13.35
CA GLY A 42 6.87 8.49 14.42
C GLY A 42 7.47 9.87 14.13
N ARG A 43 8.09 10.07 12.96
CA ARG A 43 8.68 11.32 12.46
C ARG A 43 8.60 11.38 10.94
N GLU A 44 8.95 12.54 10.39
CA GLU A 44 9.07 12.67 8.94
C GLU A 44 10.19 11.78 8.38
N THR A 45 9.91 11.17 7.22
CA THR A 45 10.87 10.33 6.50
C THR A 45 11.96 11.21 5.87
N GLY A 46 13.21 11.01 6.24
CA GLY A 46 14.37 11.70 5.66
C GLY A 46 14.98 10.94 4.46
N LEU A 47 15.96 11.58 3.80
CA LEU A 47 16.73 10.93 2.74
C LEU A 47 17.59 9.77 3.27
N ASP A 48 18.07 9.88 4.51
CA ASP A 48 18.83 8.82 5.16
C ASP A 48 17.99 7.56 5.38
N ASP A 49 16.70 7.73 5.73
CA ASP A 49 15.78 6.60 5.87
C ASP A 49 15.60 5.87 4.54
N VAL A 50 15.43 6.62 3.46
CA VAL A 50 15.34 6.07 2.10
C VAL A 50 16.59 5.26 1.75
N SER A 51 17.76 5.82 2.02
CA SER A 51 19.05 5.18 1.73
C SER A 51 19.25 3.91 2.55
N ARG A 52 18.90 3.92 3.83
CA ARG A 52 18.98 2.76 4.72
C ARG A 52 18.02 1.65 4.29
N ILE A 53 16.77 1.98 3.98
CA ILE A 53 15.78 1.01 3.51
C ILE A 53 16.25 0.40 2.18
N LYS A 54 16.69 1.23 1.24
CA LYS A 54 17.23 0.77 -0.05
C LYS A 54 18.42 -0.18 0.13
N GLN A 55 19.34 0.15 1.01
CA GLN A 55 20.49 -0.68 1.31
C GLN A 55 20.05 -2.03 1.92
N ARG A 56 19.15 -2.01 2.91
CA ARG A 56 18.63 -3.24 3.53
C ARG A 56 17.90 -4.13 2.53
N MET A 57 17.09 -3.56 1.64
CA MET A 57 16.45 -4.32 0.57
C MET A 57 17.46 -4.99 -0.36
N LYS A 58 18.57 -4.33 -0.70
CA LYS A 58 19.63 -4.94 -1.51
C LYS A 58 20.28 -6.11 -0.79
N GLU A 59 20.58 -5.98 0.49
CA GLU A 59 21.12 -7.05 1.32
C GLU A 59 20.19 -8.28 1.36
N ILE A 60 18.89 -8.07 1.52
CA ILE A 60 17.88 -9.14 1.50
C ILE A 60 17.86 -9.82 0.11
N VAL A 61 17.97 -9.07 -0.97
CA VAL A 61 18.00 -9.61 -2.33
C VAL A 61 19.28 -10.42 -2.55
N GLU A 62 20.43 -9.91 -2.15
CA GLU A 62 21.74 -10.57 -2.29
C GLU A 62 21.83 -11.85 -1.44
N ALA A 63 21.19 -11.88 -0.28
CA ALA A 63 21.11 -13.05 0.57
C ALA A 63 20.29 -14.20 -0.04
N ASN A 64 19.53 -13.94 -1.09
CA ASN A 64 18.72 -14.92 -1.83
C ASN A 64 17.83 -15.79 -0.94
N ILE A 65 17.09 -15.17 -0.04
CA ILE A 65 16.26 -15.82 0.96
C ILE A 65 14.99 -16.39 0.31
N PRO A 66 14.59 -17.64 0.58
CA PRO A 66 13.38 -18.22 0.03
C PRO A 66 12.11 -17.58 0.65
N PHE A 67 11.08 -17.41 -0.18
CA PHE A 67 9.72 -17.13 0.31
C PHE A 67 9.02 -18.45 0.59
N HIS A 68 8.55 -18.64 1.81
CA HIS A 68 7.78 -19.83 2.17
C HIS A 68 6.28 -19.51 2.22
N ARG A 69 5.48 -20.36 1.60
CA ARG A 69 4.02 -20.31 1.65
C ARG A 69 3.51 -21.40 2.59
N PHE A 70 2.70 -21.00 3.55
CA PHE A 70 2.00 -21.90 4.44
C PHE A 70 0.51 -21.79 4.24
N GLU A 71 -0.19 -22.92 4.35
CA GLU A 71 -1.64 -23.01 4.26
C GLU A 71 -2.14 -23.75 5.48
N CYS A 72 -3.07 -23.16 6.21
CA CYS A 72 -3.68 -23.76 7.37
C CYS A 72 -5.10 -23.24 7.59
N HIS A 73 -5.76 -23.67 8.64
CA HIS A 73 -7.11 -23.21 8.95
C HIS A 73 -7.15 -21.70 9.09
N THR A 74 -8.16 -21.03 8.51
CA THR A 74 -8.25 -19.56 8.55
C THR A 74 -8.23 -19.01 9.97
N THR A 75 -8.82 -19.70 10.93
CA THR A 75 -8.78 -19.31 12.33
C THR A 75 -7.35 -19.25 12.90
N GLU A 76 -6.47 -20.17 12.50
CA GLU A 76 -5.07 -20.18 12.93
C GLU A 76 -4.29 -19.01 12.32
N VAL A 77 -4.54 -18.71 11.04
CA VAL A 77 -3.92 -17.58 10.35
C VAL A 77 -4.38 -16.25 10.97
N VAL A 78 -5.66 -16.13 11.30
CA VAL A 78 -6.24 -14.96 11.98
C VAL A 78 -5.56 -14.74 13.34
N GLU A 79 -5.40 -15.79 14.15
CA GLU A 79 -4.72 -15.68 15.44
C GLU A 79 -3.23 -15.32 15.30
N LEU A 80 -2.56 -15.82 14.24
CA LEU A 80 -1.19 -15.46 13.93
C LEU A 80 -1.05 -13.96 13.61
N PHE A 81 -1.91 -13.42 12.73
CA PHE A 81 -1.92 -11.99 12.40
C PHE A 81 -2.35 -11.12 13.59
N ARG A 82 -3.29 -11.58 14.42
CA ARG A 82 -3.71 -10.86 15.62
C ARG A 82 -2.55 -10.69 16.61
N ARG A 83 -1.76 -11.75 16.84
CA ARG A 83 -0.55 -11.68 17.69
C ARG A 83 0.52 -10.73 17.13
N LYS A 84 0.60 -10.58 15.81
CA LYS A 84 1.50 -9.64 15.13
C LYS A 84 0.92 -8.22 15.02
N GLY A 85 -0.30 -7.97 15.52
CA GLY A 85 -0.94 -6.65 15.47
C GLY A 85 -1.43 -6.23 14.08
N MET A 86 -1.52 -7.17 13.12
CA MET A 86 -1.94 -6.91 11.73
C MET A 86 -3.48 -6.97 11.59
N MET A 87 -4.16 -6.03 12.25
CA MET A 87 -5.63 -6.05 12.36
C MET A 87 -6.36 -5.88 11.02
N ASP A 88 -5.75 -5.24 10.04
CA ASP A 88 -6.26 -5.16 8.67
C ASP A 88 -6.37 -6.56 8.01
N LYS A 89 -5.37 -7.41 8.22
CA LYS A 89 -5.37 -8.80 7.74
C LYS A 89 -6.36 -9.67 8.52
N VAL A 90 -6.46 -9.46 9.82
CA VAL A 90 -7.46 -10.14 10.68
C VAL A 90 -8.86 -9.89 10.13
N ARG A 91 -9.28 -8.63 9.95
CA ARG A 91 -10.59 -8.29 9.42
C ARG A 91 -10.83 -8.85 8.02
N LEU A 92 -9.80 -8.79 7.16
CA LEU A 92 -9.88 -9.33 5.79
C LEU A 92 -10.18 -10.82 5.80
N LEU A 93 -9.47 -11.60 6.63
CA LEU A 93 -9.62 -13.05 6.69
C LEU A 93 -10.89 -13.49 7.40
N GLU A 94 -11.27 -12.83 8.50
CA GLU A 94 -12.52 -13.12 9.21
C GLU A 94 -13.76 -12.90 8.33
N THR A 95 -13.67 -11.99 7.36
CA THR A 95 -14.76 -11.68 6.43
C THR A 95 -14.69 -12.43 5.11
N SER A 96 -13.63 -13.22 4.86
CA SER A 96 -13.45 -13.95 3.59
C SER A 96 -14.41 -15.13 3.42
N GLY A 97 -14.88 -15.73 4.51
CA GLY A 97 -15.68 -16.95 4.50
C GLY A 97 -14.89 -18.21 4.09
N GLU A 98 -13.58 -18.11 3.91
CA GLU A 98 -12.73 -19.25 3.53
C GLU A 98 -12.37 -20.10 4.74
N LEU A 99 -12.44 -21.43 4.59
CA LEU A 99 -12.09 -22.39 5.62
C LEU A 99 -10.57 -22.51 5.81
N TYR A 100 -9.82 -22.41 4.71
CA TYR A 100 -8.38 -22.43 4.67
C TYR A 100 -7.84 -21.15 4.08
N SER A 101 -6.79 -20.63 4.68
CA SER A 101 -6.09 -19.45 4.21
C SER A 101 -4.59 -19.70 4.17
N TYR A 102 -3.88 -18.92 3.39
CA TYR A 102 -2.44 -19.04 3.29
C TYR A 102 -1.78 -17.71 3.66
N TYR A 103 -0.54 -17.80 4.11
CA TYR A 103 0.32 -16.67 4.35
C TYR A 103 1.74 -16.98 3.86
N TYR A 104 2.53 -15.94 3.74
CA TYR A 104 3.94 -16.06 3.36
C TYR A 104 4.84 -15.64 4.50
N THR A 105 6.01 -16.27 4.57
CA THR A 105 7.09 -15.84 5.44
C THR A 105 8.33 -15.49 4.64
N LEU A 106 9.04 -14.50 5.13
CA LEU A 106 10.39 -14.11 4.72
C LEU A 106 11.20 -13.96 5.99
N GLU A 107 11.93 -15.02 6.38
CA GLU A 107 12.52 -15.19 7.72
C GLU A 107 11.44 -15.06 8.81
N ASP A 108 11.55 -14.08 9.70
CA ASP A 108 10.64 -13.79 10.82
C ASP A 108 9.47 -12.87 10.48
N THR A 109 9.51 -12.24 9.30
CA THR A 109 8.42 -11.40 8.78
C THR A 109 7.35 -12.26 8.13
N ILE A 110 6.09 -11.97 8.43
CA ILE A 110 4.93 -12.65 7.85
C ILE A 110 4.02 -11.64 7.15
N ASP A 111 3.38 -12.05 6.05
CA ASP A 111 2.32 -11.24 5.41
C ASP A 111 1.39 -12.09 4.56
N TYR A 112 0.27 -11.49 4.16
CA TYR A 112 -0.74 -12.07 3.28
C TYR A 112 -0.69 -11.43 1.90
N TYR A 113 -0.55 -12.24 0.86
CA TYR A 113 -0.55 -11.78 -0.53
C TYR A 113 -1.54 -12.57 -1.37
N TYR A 114 -2.41 -11.87 -2.06
CA TYR A 114 -3.35 -12.47 -2.99
C TYR A 114 -2.65 -12.96 -4.25
N GLY A 115 -2.16 -14.20 -4.20
CA GLY A 115 -1.45 -14.89 -5.29
C GLY A 115 0.03 -15.15 -5.00
N SER A 116 0.70 -15.79 -5.96
CA SER A 116 2.06 -16.30 -5.78
C SER A 116 3.12 -15.21 -5.66
N LEU A 117 4.14 -15.51 -4.87
CA LEU A 117 5.41 -14.80 -4.82
C LEU A 117 6.48 -15.52 -5.67
N LEU A 118 7.63 -14.91 -5.85
CA LEU A 118 8.81 -15.51 -6.46
C LEU A 118 9.35 -16.62 -5.53
N PRO A 119 10.19 -17.54 -6.05
CA PRO A 119 10.77 -18.59 -5.21
C PRO A 119 11.69 -18.05 -4.12
N SER A 120 12.46 -17.00 -4.40
CA SER A 120 13.36 -16.34 -3.44
C SER A 120 13.60 -14.88 -3.79
N THR A 121 14.20 -14.15 -2.86
CA THR A 121 14.50 -12.71 -3.01
C THR A 121 15.51 -12.45 -4.13
N GLY A 122 16.43 -13.37 -4.41
CA GLY A 122 17.45 -13.25 -5.46
C GLY A 122 16.91 -13.20 -6.89
N TYR A 123 15.61 -13.49 -7.10
CA TYR A 123 14.94 -13.26 -8.40
C TYR A 123 14.63 -11.79 -8.67
N ILE A 124 14.74 -10.92 -7.65
CA ILE A 124 14.58 -9.49 -7.81
C ILE A 124 15.89 -8.91 -8.37
N ARG A 125 15.87 -8.45 -9.61
CA ARG A 125 17.05 -7.92 -10.31
C ARG A 125 17.11 -6.40 -10.33
N LYS A 126 15.99 -5.75 -10.51
CA LYS A 126 15.93 -4.31 -10.73
C LYS A 126 14.80 -3.67 -9.93
N PHE A 127 15.15 -2.73 -9.08
CA PHE A 127 14.23 -1.87 -8.34
C PHE A 127 14.96 -0.63 -7.87
N ASP A 128 14.23 0.36 -7.48
CA ASP A 128 14.76 1.50 -6.72
C ASP A 128 13.72 2.01 -5.72
N ILE A 129 14.20 2.74 -4.72
CA ILE A 129 13.39 3.52 -3.80
C ILE A 129 13.93 4.93 -3.78
N VAL A 130 13.02 5.88 -3.94
CA VAL A 130 13.35 7.31 -3.87
C VAL A 130 12.39 8.04 -2.94
N LYS A 131 12.85 9.14 -2.38
CA LYS A 131 11.99 10.06 -1.62
C LYS A 131 10.94 10.64 -2.57
N TYR A 132 9.67 10.56 -2.19
CA TYR A 132 8.56 11.10 -2.97
C TYR A 132 7.60 11.84 -2.05
N TYR A 133 7.68 13.16 -2.06
CA TYR A 133 6.99 14.05 -1.12
C TYR A 133 7.23 13.64 0.35
N ASP A 134 6.19 13.32 1.10
CA ASP A 134 6.24 12.88 2.50
C ASP A 134 6.47 11.36 2.69
N GLY A 135 6.41 10.58 1.59
CA GLY A 135 6.62 9.13 1.59
C GLY A 135 7.77 8.68 0.70
N LEU A 136 7.64 7.47 0.20
CA LEU A 136 8.57 6.78 -0.68
C LEU A 136 7.89 6.43 -2.00
N LEU A 137 8.67 6.38 -3.07
CA LEU A 137 8.25 5.77 -4.34
C LEU A 137 9.06 4.49 -4.53
N LEU A 138 8.38 3.36 -4.52
CA LEU A 138 8.95 2.08 -4.93
C LEU A 138 8.89 1.98 -6.45
N GLN A 139 10.05 2.04 -7.10
CA GLN A 139 10.18 1.90 -8.54
C GLN A 139 10.29 0.42 -8.92
N VAL A 140 9.55 0.05 -9.94
CA VAL A 140 9.54 -1.31 -10.50
C VAL A 140 10.00 -1.30 -11.94
N PRO A 141 10.52 -2.42 -12.46
CA PRO A 141 10.93 -2.51 -13.86
C PRO A 141 9.80 -2.17 -14.82
N ASN A 142 10.17 -1.55 -15.94
CA ASN A 142 9.24 -1.33 -17.04
C ASN A 142 8.69 -2.67 -17.54
N ARG A 143 7.41 -2.71 -17.89
CA ARG A 143 6.75 -3.95 -18.33
C ARG A 143 7.23 -4.44 -19.71
N GLN A 144 7.60 -3.52 -20.57
CA GLN A 144 8.08 -3.81 -21.93
C GLN A 144 9.59 -4.03 -21.97
N ASN A 145 10.34 -3.32 -21.14
CA ASN A 145 11.79 -3.48 -21.01
C ASN A 145 12.18 -3.60 -19.53
N PRO A 146 12.27 -4.83 -19.00
CA PRO A 146 12.58 -5.08 -17.59
C PRO A 146 13.98 -4.61 -17.12
N GLU A 147 14.86 -4.26 -18.05
CA GLU A 147 16.22 -3.77 -17.74
C GLU A 147 16.25 -2.27 -17.39
N ILE A 148 15.15 -1.56 -17.54
CA ILE A 148 15.07 -0.15 -17.22
C ILE A 148 14.05 0.14 -16.11
N LEU A 149 14.36 1.15 -15.29
CA LEU A 149 13.40 1.82 -14.41
C LEU A 149 12.92 3.08 -15.10
N GLU A 150 11.65 3.40 -14.91
CA GLU A 150 11.06 4.63 -15.45
C GLU A 150 11.56 5.86 -14.69
N GLU A 151 11.64 6.98 -15.38
CA GLU A 151 11.94 8.26 -14.74
C GLU A 151 10.84 8.66 -13.75
N VAL A 152 11.26 9.25 -12.64
CA VAL A 152 10.34 9.72 -11.62
C VAL A 152 9.70 11.03 -12.04
N VAL A 153 8.39 11.00 -12.24
CA VAL A 153 7.60 12.18 -12.56
C VAL A 153 6.86 12.64 -11.30
N LYS A 154 7.06 13.88 -10.91
CA LYS A 154 6.31 14.49 -9.81
C LYS A 154 4.86 14.74 -10.25
N GLN A 155 3.91 14.11 -9.57
CA GLN A 155 2.47 14.18 -9.84
C GLN A 155 1.72 14.68 -8.59
N GLU A 156 2.00 15.91 -8.20
CA GLU A 156 1.51 16.51 -6.95
C GLU A 156 -0.03 16.49 -6.87
N LYS A 157 -0.71 17.00 -7.91
CA LYS A 157 -2.19 17.02 -7.95
C LYS A 157 -2.80 15.61 -7.79
N LYS A 158 -2.18 14.62 -8.42
CA LYS A 158 -2.64 13.23 -8.30
C LYS A 158 -2.45 12.71 -6.89
N LEU A 159 -1.31 12.98 -6.27
CA LEU A 159 -1.02 12.58 -4.89
C LEU A 159 -2.00 13.24 -3.91
N GLU A 160 -2.29 14.53 -4.07
CA GLU A 160 -3.26 15.25 -3.22
C GLU A 160 -4.66 14.63 -3.31
N VAL A 161 -5.13 14.27 -4.51
CA VAL A 161 -6.42 13.58 -4.67
C VAL A 161 -6.44 12.26 -3.92
N PHE A 162 -5.38 11.45 -3.99
CA PHE A 162 -5.31 10.19 -3.25
C PHE A 162 -5.27 10.40 -1.73
N LYS A 163 -4.52 11.40 -1.25
CA LYS A 163 -4.50 11.75 0.18
C LYS A 163 -5.87 12.19 0.69
N GLU A 164 -6.59 12.96 -0.11
CA GLU A 164 -7.96 13.37 0.22
C GLU A 164 -8.90 12.17 0.30
N HIS A 165 -8.87 11.26 -0.69
CA HIS A 165 -9.68 10.04 -0.65
C HIS A 165 -9.34 9.16 0.56
N ARG A 166 -8.05 9.02 0.88
CA ARG A 166 -7.63 8.29 2.08
C ARG A 166 -8.20 8.90 3.36
N ARG A 167 -8.17 10.24 3.48
CA ARG A 167 -8.75 10.94 4.62
C ARG A 167 -10.26 10.70 4.73
N TRP A 168 -10.96 10.70 3.61
CA TRP A 168 -12.40 10.38 3.59
C TRP A 168 -12.67 8.96 4.02
N ASN A 169 -11.94 7.99 3.50
CA ASN A 169 -12.07 6.59 3.90
C ASN A 169 -11.81 6.39 5.41
N GLN A 170 -10.85 7.12 5.97
CA GLN A 170 -10.60 7.11 7.42
C GLN A 170 -11.78 7.68 8.21
N ILE A 171 -12.37 8.79 7.77
CA ILE A 171 -13.55 9.39 8.39
C ILE A 171 -14.77 8.44 8.33
N LEU A 172 -14.90 7.71 7.21
CA LEU A 172 -15.97 6.74 7.02
C LEU A 172 -15.71 5.40 7.74
N GLY A 173 -14.53 5.22 8.35
CA GLY A 173 -14.16 3.97 9.02
C GLY A 173 -13.87 2.80 8.07
N VAL A 174 -13.63 3.07 6.77
CA VAL A 174 -13.35 2.06 5.72
C VAL A 174 -11.96 2.27 5.12
N GLY A 175 -10.95 2.23 5.96
CA GLY A 175 -9.56 2.44 5.56
C GLY A 175 -8.94 1.26 4.79
N THR A 176 -9.49 0.08 4.93
CA THR A 176 -9.00 -1.17 4.32
C THR A 176 -10.12 -1.97 3.68
N VAL A 177 -9.76 -2.94 2.83
CA VAL A 177 -10.74 -3.88 2.25
C VAL A 177 -11.44 -4.70 3.33
N GLY A 178 -10.74 -5.07 4.40
CA GLY A 178 -11.32 -5.76 5.55
C GLY A 178 -12.42 -4.92 6.23
N ASP A 179 -12.18 -3.62 6.43
CA ASP A 179 -13.18 -2.71 6.99
C ASP A 179 -14.41 -2.61 6.09
N PHE A 180 -14.21 -2.53 4.78
CA PHE A 180 -15.31 -2.50 3.82
C PHE A 180 -16.12 -3.79 3.84
N ASN A 181 -15.47 -4.95 3.91
CA ASN A 181 -16.15 -6.24 4.03
C ASN A 181 -16.98 -6.33 5.30
N VAL A 182 -16.45 -5.83 6.43
CA VAL A 182 -17.22 -5.75 7.69
C VAL A 182 -18.47 -4.89 7.49
N ALA A 183 -18.35 -3.72 6.91
CA ALA A 183 -19.47 -2.83 6.64
C ALA A 183 -20.52 -3.47 5.72
N CYS A 184 -20.10 -4.26 4.73
CA CYS A 184 -21.00 -5.03 3.88
C CYS A 184 -21.77 -6.10 4.67
N ASN A 185 -21.07 -6.85 5.52
CA ASN A 185 -21.66 -7.92 6.33
C ASN A 185 -22.64 -7.40 7.38
N GLU A 186 -22.38 -6.19 7.90
CA GLU A 186 -23.24 -5.50 8.87
C GLU A 186 -24.39 -4.70 8.24
N GLY A 187 -24.46 -4.65 6.89
CA GLY A 187 -25.53 -4.01 6.15
C GLY A 187 -25.36 -2.49 5.91
N TYR A 188 -24.21 -1.90 6.26
CA TYR A 188 -23.93 -0.45 6.07
C TYR A 188 -23.43 -0.08 4.67
N ALA A 189 -23.27 -1.04 3.75
CA ALA A 189 -22.72 -0.74 2.43
C ALA A 189 -23.48 0.34 1.67
N THR A 190 -24.82 0.32 1.73
CA THR A 190 -25.69 1.32 1.08
C THR A 190 -25.47 2.71 1.68
N ASP A 191 -25.37 2.81 3.00
CA ASP A 191 -25.13 4.08 3.67
C ASP A 191 -23.76 4.68 3.31
N LEU A 192 -22.72 3.83 3.22
CA LEU A 192 -21.40 4.24 2.77
C LEU A 192 -21.41 4.78 1.33
N ILE A 193 -22.16 4.13 0.43
CA ILE A 193 -22.33 4.58 -0.96
C ILE A 193 -23.01 5.96 -0.96
N ASN A 194 -24.16 6.09 -0.30
CA ASN A 194 -24.91 7.33 -0.25
C ASN A 194 -24.09 8.51 0.31
N VAL A 195 -23.34 8.29 1.39
CA VAL A 195 -22.46 9.31 1.98
C VAL A 195 -21.31 9.67 1.03
N SER A 196 -20.72 8.67 0.36
CA SER A 196 -19.63 8.90 -0.59
C SER A 196 -20.10 9.70 -1.80
N GLU A 197 -21.28 9.40 -2.33
CA GLU A 197 -21.90 10.15 -3.44
C GLU A 197 -22.19 11.60 -3.03
N ALA A 198 -22.80 11.82 -1.87
CA ALA A 198 -23.09 13.16 -1.36
C ALA A 198 -21.81 14.02 -1.16
N LEU A 199 -20.73 13.40 -0.67
CA LEU A 199 -19.42 14.07 -0.54
C LEU A 199 -18.84 14.45 -1.91
N GLN A 200 -19.00 13.57 -2.90
CA GLN A 200 -18.52 13.83 -4.26
C GLN A 200 -19.31 14.93 -4.94
N GLU A 201 -20.62 14.95 -4.84
CA GLU A 201 -21.50 16.01 -5.35
C GLU A 201 -21.15 17.38 -4.74
N LYS A 202 -20.95 17.42 -3.42
CA LYS A 202 -20.49 18.64 -2.74
C LYS A 202 -19.15 19.14 -3.28
N LYS A 203 -18.20 18.25 -3.54
CA LYS A 203 -16.91 18.61 -4.11
C LYS A 203 -17.04 19.19 -5.52
N ILE A 204 -17.85 18.57 -6.37
CA ILE A 204 -18.15 19.07 -7.73
C ILE A 204 -18.77 20.46 -7.64
N SER A 205 -19.74 20.69 -6.76
CA SER A 205 -20.38 22.00 -6.56
C SER A 205 -19.36 23.08 -6.15
N ILE A 206 -18.43 22.77 -5.23
CA ILE A 206 -17.38 23.69 -4.81
C ILE A 206 -16.44 24.03 -5.98
N LEU A 207 -16.07 23.05 -6.80
CA LEU A 207 -15.23 23.26 -7.97
C LEU A 207 -15.92 24.17 -9.00
N LEU A 208 -17.20 23.94 -9.29
CA LEU A 208 -17.99 24.77 -10.18
C LEU A 208 -18.08 26.22 -9.69
N MET A 209 -18.31 26.43 -8.38
CA MET A 209 -18.31 27.77 -7.79
C MET A 209 -16.98 28.50 -7.95
N ARG A 210 -15.85 27.80 -7.79
CA ARG A 210 -14.52 28.38 -8.00
C ARG A 210 -14.31 28.80 -9.46
N TYR A 211 -14.65 27.93 -10.42
CA TYR A 211 -14.55 28.27 -11.85
C TYR A 211 -15.40 29.47 -12.23
N THR A 212 -16.64 29.55 -11.75
CA THR A 212 -17.53 30.70 -12.04
C THR A 212 -17.04 32.00 -11.40
N THR A 213 -16.30 31.94 -10.31
CA THR A 213 -15.70 33.11 -9.66
C THR A 213 -14.45 33.59 -10.40
N GLU A 214 -13.60 32.65 -10.83
CA GLU A 214 -12.39 32.97 -11.59
C GLU A 214 -12.71 33.55 -12.98
N GLU A 215 -13.75 33.06 -13.67
CA GLU A 215 -14.19 33.65 -14.95
C GLU A 215 -14.74 35.08 -14.80
N LYS A 216 -15.28 35.45 -13.64
CA LYS A 216 -15.73 36.83 -13.39
C LYS A 216 -14.55 37.78 -13.16
N THR A 217 -13.49 37.30 -12.51
CA THR A 217 -12.29 38.12 -12.19
C THR A 217 -11.40 38.36 -13.42
N VAL A 218 -11.50 37.53 -14.45
CA VAL A 218 -10.72 37.69 -15.73
C VAL A 218 -11.43 38.63 -16.72
N LYS A 219 -12.71 38.98 -16.48
CA LYS A 219 -13.52 39.87 -17.36
C LYS A 219 -13.63 41.31 -16.85
N GLU A 220 -13.05 41.63 -15.70
CA GLU A 220 -12.82 42.99 -15.19
C GLU A 220 -11.36 43.38 -15.41
#